data_e5596c75427b35361d6f650a4bd23ba7
#
_entry.id   e5596c75427b35361d6f650a4bd23ba7
#
_cell.length_a   1.000
_cell.length_b   1.000
_cell.length_c   1.000
_cell.angle_alpha   90.00
_cell.angle_beta   90.00
_cell.angle_gamma   90.00
#
_symmetry.space_group_name_H-M   'P 1'
#
loop_
_entity.id
_entity.type
_entity.pdbx_description
1 polymer ?
#
loop_
_entity_poly.entity_id
_entity_poly.type
_entity_poly.pdbx_seq_one_letter_code
_entity_poly.pdbx_strand_id
1 'polypeptide(L)'
;ISLGLVGSEMCIRDRDRKGLLVALGGGVVGDLTGFGASTYLRGIDFIQVPTTLLAQVDSSVGGKTGVDFLQYKNMVGAFHQPRLVYMNMSTLQSLPNREFTCGMGEILKTGLICDEEFFRFVCKNQPEISKLDLSMLSRMIRRCCEIKAGVVERDPKEQGERALLNLGHTVGHAVEKMKNFQLLHGQCVGVGLIAAAYLSMQRGLLTEEEYEEIRKGCHSYNLPLSVDSLNAGDVLAATKKDKKMEAGHIKFILMDGIGKSFIDKTVTDEELLQAIREILI
;
A
#
# COMPACT_ATOMS: atom_id res chain seq x y z
N ILE A 1 -19.97 15.94 -3.38
CA ILE A 1 -20.26 15.58 -1.96
C ILE A 1 -21.73 15.27 -1.76
N SER A 2 -22.61 16.12 -2.30
CA SER A 2 -24.08 15.87 -2.25
C SER A 2 -24.47 14.57 -2.95
N LEU A 3 -23.75 14.15 -3.98
CA LEU A 3 -24.01 12.90 -4.70
C LEU A 3 -23.77 11.64 -3.84
N GLY A 4 -22.81 11.65 -2.93
CA GLY A 4 -22.58 10.55 -2.00
C GLY A 4 -23.69 10.42 -0.95
N LEU A 5 -24.19 11.52 -0.47
CA LEU A 5 -25.33 11.56 0.45
C LEU A 5 -26.64 11.16 -0.23
N VAL A 6 -26.86 11.60 -1.47
CA VAL A 6 -28.02 11.19 -2.28
C VAL A 6 -28.02 9.68 -2.52
N GLY A 7 -26.85 9.08 -2.79
CA GLY A 7 -26.72 7.64 -2.92
C GLY A 7 -27.09 6.90 -1.63
N SER A 8 -26.65 7.38 -0.46
CA SER A 8 -27.01 6.77 0.83
C SER A 8 -28.48 6.97 1.19
N GLU A 9 -29.09 8.10 0.87
CA GLU A 9 -30.54 8.33 1.08
C GLU A 9 -31.41 7.42 0.19
N MET A 10 -31.04 7.22 -1.07
CA MET A 10 -31.72 6.25 -1.94
C MET A 10 -31.64 4.83 -1.37
N CYS A 11 -30.48 4.43 -0.85
CA CYS A 11 -30.31 3.13 -0.21
C CYS A 11 -31.18 2.96 1.03
N ILE A 12 -31.36 3.99 1.83
CA ILE A 12 -32.16 3.94 3.06
C ILE A 12 -33.65 3.74 2.74
N ARG A 13 -34.14 4.28 1.62
CA ARG A 13 -35.56 4.25 1.31
C ARG A 13 -36.04 3.00 0.57
N ASP A 14 -35.21 2.38 -0.26
CA ASP A 14 -35.66 1.40 -1.26
C ASP A 14 -34.88 0.06 -1.23
N ARG A 15 -34.01 -0.18 -0.28
CA ARG A 15 -33.20 -1.40 -0.25
C ARG A 15 -33.42 -2.23 1.00
N ASP A 16 -33.59 -3.52 0.80
CA ASP A 16 -33.62 -4.52 1.86
C ASP A 16 -32.24 -5.13 2.12
N ARG A 17 -32.17 -6.12 3.01
CA ARG A 17 -30.94 -6.85 3.33
C ARG A 17 -30.37 -7.68 2.16
N LYS A 18 -31.11 -7.85 1.08
CA LYS A 18 -30.66 -8.54 -0.13
C LYS A 18 -30.07 -7.55 -1.14
N GLY A 19 -30.05 -6.26 -0.80
CA GLY A 19 -29.42 -5.23 -1.62
C GLY A 19 -27.92 -5.51 -1.83
N LEU A 20 -27.40 -5.12 -2.98
CA LEU A 20 -26.00 -5.25 -3.36
C LEU A 20 -25.45 -3.87 -3.71
N LEU A 21 -24.33 -3.48 -3.11
CA LEU A 21 -23.61 -2.28 -3.49
C LEU A 21 -22.50 -2.63 -4.49
N VAL A 22 -22.26 -1.75 -5.45
CA VAL A 22 -21.17 -1.87 -6.42
C VAL A 22 -20.26 -0.65 -6.30
N ALA A 23 -19.03 -0.86 -5.87
CA ALA A 23 -18.00 0.16 -5.77
C ALA A 23 -17.22 0.25 -7.09
N LEU A 24 -17.57 1.19 -7.94
CA LEU A 24 -16.84 1.46 -9.19
C LEU A 24 -15.93 2.68 -8.98
N GLY A 25 -14.61 2.50 -8.89
CA GLY A 25 -13.67 3.61 -8.70
C GLY A 25 -12.32 3.20 -8.11
N GLY A 26 -11.59 4.16 -7.59
CA GLY A 26 -10.34 3.94 -6.88
C GLY A 26 -10.51 3.45 -5.44
N GLY A 27 -9.43 3.40 -4.66
CA GLY A 27 -9.41 2.86 -3.29
C GLY A 27 -10.42 3.52 -2.35
N VAL A 28 -10.52 4.86 -2.38
CA VAL A 28 -11.47 5.62 -1.53
C VAL A 28 -12.92 5.21 -1.79
N VAL A 29 -13.28 4.98 -3.06
CA VAL A 29 -14.64 4.53 -3.42
C VAL A 29 -14.88 3.11 -2.89
N GLY A 30 -13.89 2.22 -3.02
CA GLY A 30 -13.95 0.86 -2.50
C GLY A 30 -14.12 0.82 -0.99
N ASP A 31 -13.29 1.57 -0.28
CA ASP A 31 -13.27 1.63 1.19
C ASP A 31 -14.56 2.22 1.75
N LEU A 32 -15.01 3.36 1.21
CA LEU A 32 -16.27 4.01 1.61
C LEU A 32 -17.48 3.10 1.36
N THR A 33 -17.55 2.48 0.17
CA THR A 33 -18.67 1.60 -0.19
C THR A 33 -18.68 0.35 0.69
N GLY A 34 -17.49 -0.27 0.91
CA GLY A 34 -17.36 -1.44 1.77
C GLY A 34 -17.73 -1.14 3.22
N PHE A 35 -17.31 0.02 3.76
CA PHE A 35 -17.69 0.45 5.09
C PHE A 35 -19.21 0.74 5.18
N GLY A 36 -19.78 1.43 4.18
CA GLY A 36 -21.21 1.64 4.07
C GLY A 36 -21.98 0.31 4.03
N ALA A 37 -21.51 -0.65 3.22
CA ALA A 37 -22.08 -1.99 3.18
C ALA A 37 -22.03 -2.71 4.53
N SER A 38 -20.93 -2.58 5.27
CA SER A 38 -20.73 -3.23 6.56
C SER A 38 -21.68 -2.70 7.64
N THR A 39 -22.09 -1.44 7.55
CA THR A 39 -22.91 -0.75 8.55
C THR A 39 -24.39 -0.72 8.20
N TYR A 40 -24.72 -0.72 6.90
CA TYR A 40 -26.10 -0.68 6.44
C TYR A 40 -26.84 -1.98 6.80
N LEU A 41 -27.98 -1.87 7.50
CA LEU A 41 -28.80 -3.00 7.98
C LEU A 41 -28.02 -4.11 8.71
N ARG A 42 -26.90 -3.81 9.35
CA ARG A 42 -25.93 -4.71 10.01
C ARG A 42 -25.11 -5.55 9.04
N GLY A 43 -24.99 -5.11 7.82
CA GLY A 43 -24.19 -5.72 6.77
C GLY A 43 -25.01 -6.17 5.58
N ILE A 44 -24.63 -5.69 4.41
CA ILE A 44 -25.13 -6.15 3.11
C ILE A 44 -23.94 -6.49 2.23
N ASP A 45 -24.19 -7.22 1.16
CA ASP A 45 -23.16 -7.60 0.20
C ASP A 45 -22.69 -6.41 -0.64
N PHE A 46 -21.43 -6.46 -1.07
CA PHE A 46 -20.90 -5.51 -2.03
C PHE A 46 -19.91 -6.14 -3.00
N ILE A 47 -19.73 -5.50 -4.14
CA ILE A 47 -18.77 -5.83 -5.20
C ILE A 47 -17.82 -4.66 -5.38
N GLN A 48 -16.54 -4.94 -5.60
CA GLN A 48 -15.55 -3.93 -5.98
C GLN A 48 -15.20 -4.03 -7.46
N VAL A 49 -15.16 -2.88 -8.12
CA VAL A 49 -14.68 -2.69 -9.50
C VAL A 49 -13.59 -1.63 -9.47
N PRO A 50 -12.36 -2.01 -9.05
CA PRO A 50 -11.27 -1.06 -8.89
C PRO A 50 -10.76 -0.54 -10.24
N THR A 51 -10.61 0.78 -10.37
CA THR A 51 -10.23 1.45 -11.61
C THR A 51 -8.83 2.09 -11.56
N THR A 52 -8.18 2.12 -10.41
CA THR A 52 -6.78 2.56 -10.26
C THR A 52 -5.88 1.37 -10.02
N LEU A 53 -4.60 1.47 -10.42
CA LEU A 53 -3.64 0.38 -10.21
C LEU A 53 -3.50 0.05 -8.72
N LEU A 54 -3.35 1.06 -7.85
CA LEU A 54 -3.29 0.89 -6.40
C LEU A 54 -4.51 0.11 -5.86
N ALA A 55 -5.70 0.44 -6.34
CA ALA A 55 -6.91 -0.26 -5.89
C ALA A 55 -6.94 -1.71 -6.39
N GLN A 56 -6.47 -1.99 -7.61
CA GLN A 56 -6.42 -3.33 -8.15
C GLN A 56 -5.45 -4.24 -7.39
N VAL A 57 -4.26 -3.74 -7.03
CA VAL A 57 -3.21 -4.56 -6.41
C VAL A 57 -3.22 -4.54 -4.88
N ASP A 58 -3.86 -3.56 -4.27
CA ASP A 58 -3.81 -3.39 -2.82
C ASP A 58 -5.18 -3.23 -2.16
N SER A 59 -5.85 -2.09 -2.25
CA SER A 59 -7.00 -1.79 -1.38
C SER A 59 -8.20 -2.71 -1.59
N SER A 60 -8.42 -3.27 -2.78
CA SER A 60 -9.55 -4.17 -3.04
C SER A 60 -9.38 -5.58 -2.45
N VAL A 61 -8.18 -5.93 -1.95
CA VAL A 61 -7.86 -7.27 -1.43
C VAL A 61 -7.64 -7.20 0.08
N GLY A 62 -8.39 -7.99 0.85
CA GLY A 62 -8.18 -8.14 2.28
C GLY A 62 -9.25 -7.55 3.18
N GLY A 63 -10.33 -7.01 2.61
CA GLY A 63 -11.55 -6.62 3.31
C GLY A 63 -11.41 -5.50 4.34
N LYS A 64 -10.29 -4.78 4.38
CA LYS A 64 -10.17 -3.55 5.16
C LYS A 64 -10.98 -2.48 4.46
N THR A 65 -12.01 -1.98 5.11
CA THR A 65 -12.87 -0.91 4.62
C THR A 65 -12.94 0.20 5.66
N GLY A 66 -13.07 1.44 5.25
CA GLY A 66 -13.06 2.53 6.21
C GLY A 66 -13.21 3.90 5.57
N VAL A 67 -13.24 4.88 6.43
CA VAL A 67 -13.32 6.30 6.06
C VAL A 67 -12.31 7.10 6.87
N ASP A 68 -11.84 8.16 6.27
CA ASP A 68 -11.05 9.16 6.97
C ASP A 68 -11.94 9.92 7.95
N PHE A 69 -11.43 10.13 9.16
CA PHE A 69 -12.12 10.91 10.18
C PHE A 69 -11.21 12.01 10.73
N LEU A 70 -11.61 13.24 10.53
CA LEU A 70 -10.80 14.43 10.83
C LEU A 70 -9.45 14.38 10.08
N GLN A 71 -8.33 14.36 10.82
CA GLN A 71 -6.97 14.30 10.26
C GLN A 71 -6.42 12.86 10.21
N TYR A 72 -7.21 11.84 10.52
CA TYR A 72 -6.77 10.46 10.61
C TYR A 72 -7.34 9.64 9.46
N LYS A 73 -6.45 9.04 8.68
CA LYS A 73 -6.82 8.12 7.60
C LYS A 73 -7.30 6.79 8.16
N ASN A 74 -8.39 6.26 7.59
CA ASN A 74 -8.92 4.91 7.82
C ASN A 74 -9.16 4.55 9.31
N MET A 75 -9.44 5.56 10.16
CA MET A 75 -9.62 5.34 11.61
C MET A 75 -10.96 4.71 11.96
N VAL A 76 -11.96 4.96 11.14
CA VAL A 76 -13.30 4.40 11.32
C VAL A 76 -13.53 3.40 10.19
N GLY A 77 -13.61 2.13 10.51
CA GLY A 77 -13.70 1.09 9.50
C GLY A 77 -14.15 -0.27 10.05
N ALA A 78 -14.27 -1.21 9.16
CA ALA A 78 -14.64 -2.58 9.45
C ALA A 78 -13.89 -3.56 8.53
N PHE A 79 -13.72 -4.79 9.01
CA PHE A 79 -13.34 -5.90 8.13
C PHE A 79 -14.60 -6.42 7.45
N HIS A 80 -14.78 -6.10 6.18
CA HIS A 80 -15.92 -6.55 5.38
C HIS A 80 -15.45 -6.97 3.99
N GLN A 81 -15.56 -8.26 3.69
CA GLN A 81 -15.05 -8.82 2.43
C GLN A 81 -16.06 -8.58 1.30
N PRO A 82 -15.62 -8.13 0.12
CA PRO A 82 -16.48 -8.08 -1.05
C PRO A 82 -16.85 -9.49 -1.53
N ARG A 83 -18.03 -9.65 -2.12
CA ARG A 83 -18.44 -10.90 -2.78
C ARG A 83 -17.67 -11.19 -4.05
N LEU A 84 -17.24 -10.14 -4.72
CA LEU A 84 -16.48 -10.20 -5.98
C LEU A 84 -15.61 -8.95 -6.08
N VAL A 85 -14.39 -9.13 -6.59
CA VAL A 85 -13.55 -8.05 -7.08
C VAL A 85 -13.38 -8.26 -8.58
N TYR A 86 -13.96 -7.37 -9.39
CA TYR A 86 -13.85 -7.42 -10.85
C TYR A 86 -12.85 -6.40 -11.34
N MET A 87 -11.72 -6.85 -11.89
CA MET A 87 -10.63 -6.00 -12.36
C MET A 87 -10.61 -5.96 -13.89
N ASN A 88 -10.78 -4.78 -14.45
CA ASN A 88 -10.61 -4.53 -15.87
C ASN A 88 -9.35 -3.69 -16.11
N MET A 89 -8.28 -4.30 -16.62
CA MET A 89 -6.99 -3.64 -16.85
C MET A 89 -7.10 -2.49 -17.87
N SER A 90 -8.12 -2.50 -18.76
CA SER A 90 -8.33 -1.40 -19.71
C SER A 90 -8.63 -0.05 -19.03
N THR A 91 -9.12 -0.06 -17.79
CA THR A 91 -9.32 1.18 -17.01
C THR A 91 -8.01 1.92 -16.75
N LEU A 92 -6.88 1.21 -16.73
CA LEU A 92 -5.56 1.78 -16.53
C LEU A 92 -5.07 2.62 -17.72
N GLN A 93 -5.65 2.45 -18.90
CA GLN A 93 -5.30 3.24 -20.09
C GLN A 93 -5.65 4.73 -19.94
N SER A 94 -6.64 5.04 -19.13
CA SER A 94 -7.03 6.43 -18.82
C SER A 94 -6.49 6.92 -17.46
N LEU A 95 -5.76 6.08 -16.75
CA LEU A 95 -5.20 6.44 -15.44
C LEU A 95 -4.03 7.42 -15.62
N PRO A 96 -4.01 8.56 -14.91
CA PRO A 96 -2.87 9.46 -14.94
C PRO A 96 -1.57 8.77 -14.51
N ASN A 97 -0.45 9.10 -15.17
CA ASN A 97 0.85 8.48 -14.88
C ASN A 97 1.23 8.55 -13.38
N ARG A 98 0.90 9.65 -12.71
CA ARG A 98 1.15 9.81 -11.28
C ARG A 98 0.45 8.75 -10.44
N GLU A 99 -0.79 8.41 -10.78
CA GLU A 99 -1.57 7.38 -10.09
C GLU A 99 -1.08 5.97 -10.44
N PHE A 100 -0.60 5.78 -11.68
CA PHE A 100 0.05 4.52 -12.08
C PHE A 100 1.33 4.30 -11.27
N THR A 101 2.22 5.30 -11.19
CA THR A 101 3.42 5.28 -10.35
C THR A 101 3.09 4.98 -8.89
N CYS A 102 2.00 5.55 -8.35
CA CYS A 102 1.54 5.26 -7.00
C CYS A 102 1.26 3.76 -6.81
N GLY A 103 0.57 3.12 -7.75
CA GLY A 103 0.32 1.67 -7.70
C GLY A 103 1.61 0.83 -7.79
N MET A 104 2.60 1.30 -8.56
CA MET A 104 3.88 0.59 -8.70
C MET A 104 4.67 0.50 -7.39
N GLY A 105 4.53 1.48 -6.48
CA GLY A 105 5.14 1.42 -5.16
C GLY A 105 4.68 0.18 -4.37
N GLU A 106 3.39 -0.13 -4.41
CA GLU A 106 2.83 -1.31 -3.75
C GLU A 106 3.20 -2.63 -4.45
N ILE A 107 3.33 -2.61 -5.78
CA ILE A 107 3.73 -3.79 -6.56
C ILE A 107 5.17 -4.18 -6.25
N LEU A 108 6.10 -3.21 -6.29
CA LEU A 108 7.51 -3.45 -5.95
C LEU A 108 7.64 -3.92 -4.49
N LYS A 109 6.94 -3.27 -3.57
CA LYS A 109 6.87 -3.70 -2.17
C LYS A 109 6.44 -5.16 -2.05
N THR A 110 5.41 -5.57 -2.77
CA THR A 110 4.88 -6.94 -2.72
C THR A 110 5.93 -7.96 -3.14
N GLY A 111 6.70 -7.68 -4.20
CA GLY A 111 7.83 -8.53 -4.61
C GLY A 111 8.93 -8.60 -3.55
N LEU A 112 9.31 -7.46 -2.98
CA LEU A 112 10.33 -7.36 -1.94
C LEU A 112 9.98 -8.11 -0.66
N ILE A 113 8.69 -8.27 -0.35
CA ILE A 113 8.25 -8.98 0.86
C ILE A 113 8.53 -10.49 0.77
N CYS A 114 8.16 -11.15 -0.34
CA CYS A 114 8.14 -12.60 -0.38
C CYS A 114 8.30 -13.24 -1.78
N ASP A 115 8.65 -12.47 -2.83
CA ASP A 115 8.76 -13.02 -4.19
C ASP A 115 9.82 -12.29 -5.02
N GLU A 116 11.06 -12.77 -4.94
CA GLU A 116 12.20 -12.25 -5.70
C GLU A 116 11.98 -12.33 -7.21
N GLU A 117 11.45 -13.46 -7.71
CA GLU A 117 11.21 -13.65 -9.13
C GLU A 117 10.18 -12.64 -9.66
N PHE A 118 9.17 -12.35 -8.85
CA PHE A 118 8.16 -11.34 -9.19
C PHE A 118 8.75 -9.94 -9.20
N PHE A 119 9.57 -9.58 -8.20
CA PHE A 119 10.27 -8.29 -8.19
C PHE A 119 11.12 -8.10 -9.46
N ARG A 120 11.96 -9.10 -9.77
CA ARG A 120 12.80 -9.06 -10.97
C ARG A 120 12.01 -9.09 -12.27
N PHE A 121 10.89 -9.83 -12.31
CA PHE A 121 9.97 -9.79 -13.45
C PHE A 121 9.43 -8.38 -13.70
N VAL A 122 8.99 -7.69 -12.65
CA VAL A 122 8.47 -6.32 -12.74
C VAL A 122 9.56 -5.37 -13.22
N CYS A 123 10.76 -5.42 -12.66
CA CYS A 123 11.89 -4.57 -13.06
C CYS A 123 12.32 -4.83 -14.50
N LYS A 124 12.43 -6.09 -14.91
CA LYS A 124 12.88 -6.49 -16.26
C LYS A 124 11.91 -6.06 -17.36
N ASN A 125 10.60 -6.13 -17.09
CA ASN A 125 9.56 -5.81 -18.07
C ASN A 125 9.00 -4.38 -17.91
N GLN A 126 9.77 -3.50 -17.30
CA GLN A 126 9.39 -2.11 -17.08
C GLN A 126 8.94 -1.39 -18.37
N PRO A 127 9.62 -1.52 -19.54
CA PRO A 127 9.20 -0.82 -20.74
C PRO A 127 7.81 -1.24 -21.24
N GLU A 128 7.48 -2.53 -21.17
CA GLU A 128 6.20 -3.08 -21.60
C GLU A 128 5.08 -2.71 -20.62
N ILE A 129 5.36 -2.82 -19.33
CA ILE A 129 4.45 -2.43 -18.24
C ILE A 129 4.13 -0.94 -18.33
N SER A 130 5.12 -0.08 -18.54
CA SER A 130 4.93 1.37 -18.67
C SER A 130 4.20 1.78 -19.95
N LYS A 131 4.23 0.95 -21.00
CA LYS A 131 3.40 1.12 -22.20
C LYS A 131 1.98 0.59 -22.03
N LEU A 132 1.65 0.11 -20.83
CA LEU A 132 0.34 -0.48 -20.51
C LEU A 132 -0.01 -1.71 -21.34
N ASP A 133 0.98 -2.56 -21.65
CA ASP A 133 0.73 -3.85 -22.28
C ASP A 133 -0.20 -4.69 -21.39
N LEU A 134 -1.38 -5.00 -21.92
CA LEU A 134 -2.44 -5.66 -21.14
C LEU A 134 -2.05 -7.06 -20.65
N SER A 135 -1.21 -7.78 -21.40
CA SER A 135 -0.73 -9.11 -20.99
C SER A 135 0.23 -9.01 -19.82
N MET A 136 1.17 -8.06 -19.87
CA MET A 136 2.11 -7.81 -18.77
C MET A 136 1.40 -7.27 -17.54
N LEU A 137 0.47 -6.33 -17.70
CA LEU A 137 -0.36 -5.81 -16.62
C LEU A 137 -1.17 -6.91 -15.94
N SER A 138 -1.85 -7.76 -16.73
CA SER A 138 -2.64 -8.87 -16.21
C SER A 138 -1.79 -9.84 -15.40
N ARG A 139 -0.60 -10.21 -15.90
CA ARG A 139 0.33 -11.09 -15.18
C ARG A 139 0.81 -10.47 -13.88
N MET A 140 1.22 -9.21 -13.91
CA MET A 140 1.71 -8.45 -12.77
C MET A 140 0.63 -8.30 -11.69
N ILE A 141 -0.56 -7.82 -12.05
CA ILE A 141 -1.67 -7.59 -11.12
C ILE A 141 -2.13 -8.91 -10.51
N ARG A 142 -2.31 -9.95 -11.34
CA ARG A 142 -2.68 -11.27 -10.86
C ARG A 142 -1.72 -11.79 -9.81
N ARG A 143 -0.39 -11.74 -10.08
CA ARG A 143 0.61 -12.24 -9.12
C ARG A 143 0.61 -11.44 -7.83
N CYS A 144 0.49 -10.12 -7.91
CA CYS A 144 0.38 -9.26 -6.74
C CYS A 144 -0.84 -9.63 -5.87
N CYS A 145 -2.00 -9.83 -6.50
CA CYS A 145 -3.22 -10.26 -5.80
C CYS A 145 -3.08 -11.66 -5.18
N GLU A 146 -2.47 -12.62 -5.88
CA GLU A 146 -2.21 -13.98 -5.35
C GLU A 146 -1.36 -13.94 -4.09
N ILE A 147 -0.26 -13.16 -4.11
CA ILE A 147 0.61 -12.98 -2.95
C ILE A 147 -0.17 -12.36 -1.79
N LYS A 148 -0.85 -11.25 -2.04
CA LYS A 148 -1.59 -10.56 -0.99
C LYS A 148 -2.74 -11.41 -0.43
N ALA A 149 -3.50 -12.07 -1.28
CA ALA A 149 -4.58 -12.96 -0.86
C ALA A 149 -4.05 -14.09 0.05
N GLY A 150 -2.95 -14.73 -0.32
CA GLY A 150 -2.33 -15.76 0.50
C GLY A 150 -1.90 -15.26 1.89
N VAL A 151 -1.33 -14.05 1.98
CA VAL A 151 -0.99 -13.43 3.27
C VAL A 151 -2.26 -13.13 4.08
N VAL A 152 -3.30 -12.59 3.44
CA VAL A 152 -4.59 -12.28 4.11
C VAL A 152 -5.31 -13.53 4.59
N GLU A 153 -5.27 -14.62 3.84
CA GLU A 153 -5.88 -15.90 4.23
C GLU A 153 -5.22 -16.48 5.49
N ARG A 154 -3.89 -16.38 5.60
CA ARG A 154 -3.17 -16.85 6.77
C ARG A 154 -3.30 -15.92 7.99
N ASP A 155 -3.49 -14.62 7.77
CA ASP A 155 -3.63 -13.63 8.85
C ASP A 155 -4.71 -12.58 8.53
N PRO A 156 -5.99 -12.93 8.60
CA PRO A 156 -7.09 -12.02 8.23
C PRO A 156 -7.14 -10.73 9.08
N LYS A 157 -6.68 -10.79 10.34
CA LYS A 157 -6.79 -9.67 11.31
C LYS A 157 -5.50 -8.89 11.53
N GLU A 158 -4.43 -9.18 10.74
CA GLU A 158 -3.13 -8.51 10.88
C GLU A 158 -2.52 -8.61 12.29
N GLN A 159 -2.50 -9.81 12.83
CA GLN A 159 -1.91 -10.09 14.14
C GLN A 159 -0.48 -10.65 14.05
N GLY A 160 -0.03 -11.03 12.86
CA GLY A 160 1.27 -11.66 12.61
C GLY A 160 1.84 -11.33 11.24
N GLU A 161 1.88 -12.33 10.33
CA GLU A 161 2.51 -12.25 9.00
C GLU A 161 2.01 -11.08 8.14
N ARG A 162 0.72 -10.75 8.22
CA ARG A 162 0.14 -9.66 7.42
C ARG A 162 0.79 -8.29 7.72
N ALA A 163 1.43 -8.14 8.88
CA ALA A 163 2.21 -6.94 9.18
C ALA A 163 3.37 -6.71 8.20
N LEU A 164 3.89 -7.75 7.52
CA LEU A 164 4.92 -7.63 6.48
C LEU A 164 4.48 -6.74 5.31
N LEU A 165 3.16 -6.69 5.03
CA LEU A 165 2.61 -5.80 4.02
C LEU A 165 2.87 -4.30 4.31
N ASN A 166 3.36 -3.98 5.51
CA ASN A 166 3.75 -2.63 5.89
C ASN A 166 5.26 -2.34 5.66
N LEU A 167 5.99 -3.14 4.86
CA LEU A 167 7.36 -2.81 4.45
C LEU A 167 7.40 -1.41 3.84
N GLY A 168 8.31 -0.57 4.30
CA GLY A 168 8.42 0.84 3.89
C GLY A 168 7.40 1.80 4.52
N HIS A 169 6.31 1.30 5.11
CA HIS A 169 5.22 2.16 5.58
C HIS A 169 5.58 2.98 6.84
N THR A 170 6.46 2.50 7.71
CA THR A 170 6.83 3.23 8.94
C THR A 170 7.40 4.61 8.60
N VAL A 171 8.36 4.67 7.70
CA VAL A 171 8.95 5.93 7.22
C VAL A 171 8.02 6.61 6.20
N GLY A 172 7.43 5.83 5.28
CA GLY A 172 6.53 6.34 4.25
C GLY A 172 5.35 7.13 4.80
N HIS A 173 4.65 6.63 5.82
CA HIS A 173 3.53 7.35 6.47
C HIS A 173 3.98 8.62 7.19
N ALA A 174 5.16 8.60 7.83
CA ALA A 174 5.72 9.80 8.44
C ALA A 174 5.97 10.88 7.39
N VAL A 175 6.60 10.52 6.26
CA VAL A 175 6.83 11.42 5.12
C VAL A 175 5.51 11.92 4.53
N GLU A 176 4.55 11.03 4.28
CA GLU A 176 3.23 11.38 3.73
C GLU A 176 2.53 12.45 4.56
N LYS A 177 2.51 12.26 5.88
CA LYS A 177 1.92 13.22 6.82
C LYS A 177 2.65 14.55 6.86
N MET A 178 3.99 14.53 6.92
CA MET A 178 4.81 15.74 7.00
C MET A 178 4.79 16.56 5.68
N LYS A 179 4.61 15.87 4.54
CA LYS A 179 4.40 16.52 3.24
C LYS A 179 2.94 16.97 3.01
N ASN A 180 2.10 16.95 4.04
CA ASN A 180 0.69 17.36 3.95
C ASN A 180 -0.04 16.69 2.78
N PHE A 181 0.24 15.39 2.54
CA PHE A 181 -0.35 14.58 1.47
C PHE A 181 -0.11 15.11 0.04
N GLN A 182 0.93 15.92 -0.17
CA GLN A 182 1.33 16.39 -1.51
C GLN A 182 1.93 15.26 -2.36
N LEU A 183 2.60 14.29 -1.70
CA LEU A 183 3.01 13.04 -2.32
C LEU A 183 1.90 12.00 -2.19
N LEU A 184 1.73 11.20 -3.24
CA LEU A 184 0.80 10.08 -3.20
C LEU A 184 1.33 8.95 -2.31
N HIS A 185 0.42 8.16 -1.76
CA HIS A 185 0.74 7.05 -0.85
C HIS A 185 1.88 6.15 -1.35
N GLY A 186 1.76 5.59 -2.56
CA GLY A 186 2.80 4.70 -3.10
C GLY A 186 4.13 5.39 -3.40
N GLN A 187 4.14 6.71 -3.62
CA GLN A 187 5.38 7.48 -3.70
C GLN A 187 6.07 7.55 -2.33
N CYS A 188 5.31 7.76 -1.28
CA CYS A 188 5.83 7.74 0.09
C CYS A 188 6.29 6.34 0.50
N VAL A 189 5.57 5.29 0.07
CA VAL A 189 5.99 3.89 0.25
C VAL A 189 7.32 3.65 -0.47
N GLY A 190 7.49 4.14 -1.71
CA GLY A 190 8.76 4.04 -2.45
C GLY A 190 9.94 4.61 -1.65
N VAL A 191 9.81 5.82 -1.12
CA VAL A 191 10.82 6.43 -0.24
C VAL A 191 11.08 5.56 1.00
N GLY A 192 10.02 5.06 1.62
CA GLY A 192 10.14 4.17 2.77
C GLY A 192 10.80 2.83 2.46
N LEU A 193 10.61 2.29 1.24
CA LEU A 193 11.33 1.10 0.77
C LEU A 193 12.84 1.34 0.70
N ILE A 194 13.27 2.52 0.21
CA ILE A 194 14.70 2.89 0.18
C ILE A 194 15.27 2.96 1.59
N ALA A 195 14.57 3.58 2.54
CA ALA A 195 15.00 3.63 3.94
C ALA A 195 15.11 2.22 4.56
N ALA A 196 14.12 1.34 4.31
CA ALA A 196 14.15 -0.03 4.81
C ALA A 196 15.26 -0.87 4.16
N ALA A 197 15.49 -0.70 2.85
CA ALA A 197 16.57 -1.38 2.13
C ALA A 197 17.94 -0.93 2.62
N TYR A 198 18.15 0.38 2.80
CA TYR A 198 19.37 0.93 3.36
C TYR A 198 19.67 0.35 4.75
N LEU A 199 18.69 0.35 5.64
CA LEU A 199 18.87 -0.20 6.98
C LEU A 199 19.17 -1.71 6.95
N SER A 200 18.52 -2.46 6.07
CA SER A 200 18.80 -3.89 5.89
C SER A 200 20.22 -4.12 5.38
N MET A 201 20.70 -3.29 4.45
CA MET A 201 22.07 -3.33 3.97
C MET A 201 23.08 -2.98 5.09
N GLN A 202 22.83 -1.94 5.89
CA GLN A 202 23.72 -1.55 7.00
C GLN A 202 23.84 -2.66 8.05
N ARG A 203 22.82 -3.50 8.20
CA ARG A 203 22.84 -4.69 9.07
C ARG A 203 23.42 -5.94 8.41
N GLY A 204 23.90 -5.84 7.16
CA GLY A 204 24.44 -6.97 6.41
C GLY A 204 23.42 -8.02 5.98
N LEU A 205 22.13 -7.65 5.96
CA LEU A 205 21.01 -8.48 5.53
C LEU A 205 20.76 -8.40 4.02
N LEU A 206 21.16 -7.29 3.40
CA LEU A 206 21.23 -7.09 1.96
C LEU A 206 22.66 -6.78 1.55
N THR A 207 23.06 -7.20 0.37
CA THR A 207 24.30 -6.73 -0.25
C THR A 207 24.11 -5.32 -0.81
N GLU A 208 25.23 -4.63 -1.11
CA GLU A 208 25.19 -3.32 -1.78
C GLU A 208 24.56 -3.43 -3.18
N GLU A 209 24.82 -4.52 -3.89
CA GLU A 209 24.24 -4.80 -5.20
C GLU A 209 22.73 -4.95 -5.13
N GLU A 210 22.20 -5.67 -4.12
CA GLU A 210 20.77 -5.81 -3.90
C GLU A 210 20.11 -4.48 -3.54
N TYR A 211 20.76 -3.68 -2.70
CA TYR A 211 20.29 -2.32 -2.38
C TYR A 211 20.18 -1.46 -3.64
N GLU A 212 21.22 -1.46 -4.49
CA GLU A 212 21.19 -0.72 -5.75
C GLU A 212 20.18 -1.29 -6.76
N GLU A 213 19.94 -2.61 -6.77
CA GLU A 213 18.89 -3.22 -7.57
C GLU A 213 17.50 -2.69 -7.16
N ILE A 214 17.24 -2.60 -5.86
CA ILE A 214 15.99 -2.04 -5.32
C ILE A 214 15.83 -0.56 -5.71
N ARG A 215 16.90 0.24 -5.55
CA ARG A 215 16.89 1.66 -5.94
C ARG A 215 16.58 1.83 -7.43
N LYS A 216 17.26 1.07 -8.29
CA LYS A 216 17.03 1.10 -9.74
C LYS A 216 15.61 0.67 -10.09
N GLY A 217 15.08 -0.35 -9.43
CA GLY A 217 13.69 -0.79 -9.58
C GLY A 217 12.69 0.33 -9.27
N CYS A 218 12.84 1.00 -8.13
CA CYS A 218 12.00 2.14 -7.75
C CYS A 218 12.14 3.31 -8.74
N HIS A 219 13.37 3.66 -9.09
CA HIS A 219 13.65 4.77 -10.02
C HIS A 219 13.06 4.51 -11.42
N SER A 220 13.09 3.28 -11.91
CA SER A 220 12.60 2.91 -13.25
C SER A 220 11.10 3.18 -13.43
N TYR A 221 10.33 3.19 -12.34
CA TYR A 221 8.92 3.54 -12.30
C TYR A 221 8.64 4.97 -11.81
N ASN A 222 9.66 5.84 -11.81
CA ASN A 222 9.55 7.23 -11.36
C ASN A 222 9.08 7.38 -9.89
N LEU A 223 9.34 6.38 -9.05
CA LEU A 223 9.17 6.54 -7.62
C LEU A 223 10.29 7.43 -7.07
N PRO A 224 9.99 8.39 -6.19
CA PRO A 224 11.02 9.19 -5.55
C PRO A 224 11.89 8.30 -4.67
N LEU A 225 13.21 8.48 -4.76
CA LEU A 225 14.19 7.80 -3.90
C LEU A 225 14.51 8.63 -2.65
N SER A 226 14.18 9.91 -2.69
CA SER A 226 14.44 10.88 -1.62
C SER A 226 13.34 11.93 -1.58
N VAL A 227 13.32 12.70 -0.50
CA VAL A 227 12.42 13.85 -0.31
C VAL A 227 13.22 15.04 0.23
N ASP A 228 12.80 16.23 -0.15
CA ASP A 228 13.37 17.50 0.29
C ASP A 228 12.63 18.11 1.51
N SER A 229 13.16 19.19 2.03
CA SER A 229 12.46 20.09 2.96
C SER A 229 11.89 19.40 4.22
N LEU A 230 12.50 18.31 4.68
CA LEU A 230 12.15 17.64 5.93
C LEU A 230 13.38 17.55 6.85
N ASN A 231 13.14 17.57 8.16
CA ASN A 231 14.18 17.34 9.17
C ASN A 231 14.14 15.87 9.62
N ALA A 232 15.30 15.23 9.68
CA ALA A 232 15.38 13.81 10.03
C ALA A 232 14.86 13.51 11.45
N GLY A 233 15.11 14.40 12.42
CA GLY A 233 14.60 14.25 13.77
C GLY A 233 13.07 14.34 13.85
N ASP A 234 12.47 15.23 13.05
CA ASP A 234 11.02 15.37 12.99
C ASP A 234 10.36 14.17 12.32
N VAL A 235 10.98 13.62 11.25
CA VAL A 235 10.51 12.38 10.61
C VAL A 235 10.60 11.21 11.62
N LEU A 236 11.71 11.08 12.36
CA LEU A 236 11.84 10.07 13.40
C LEU A 236 10.77 10.23 14.48
N ALA A 237 10.50 11.45 14.93
CA ALA A 237 9.45 11.69 15.91
C ALA A 237 8.05 11.36 15.37
N ALA A 238 7.80 11.57 14.07
CA ALA A 238 6.55 11.22 13.42
C ALA A 238 6.34 9.69 13.32
N THR A 239 7.40 8.90 13.07
CA THR A 239 7.31 7.43 13.06
C THR A 239 6.83 6.85 14.39
N LYS A 240 7.21 7.49 15.52
CA LYS A 240 6.83 7.06 16.87
C LYS A 240 5.38 7.36 17.24
N LYS A 241 4.74 8.30 16.53
CA LYS A 241 3.33 8.65 16.77
C LYS A 241 2.36 7.72 16.00
N ASP A 242 2.85 6.93 15.07
CA ASP A 242 2.04 5.91 14.40
C ASP A 242 1.76 4.75 15.37
N LYS A 243 0.53 4.24 15.42
CA LYS A 243 0.00 3.27 16.41
C LYS A 243 0.67 1.89 16.43
N LYS A 244 1.77 1.71 15.73
CA LYS A 244 2.50 0.43 15.61
C LYS A 244 3.51 0.17 16.73
N MET A 245 3.45 0.94 17.83
CA MET A 245 4.29 0.70 19.02
C MET A 245 3.69 -0.41 19.88
N GLU A 246 4.40 -1.50 20.02
CA GLU A 246 4.11 -2.54 21.01
C GLU A 246 5.14 -2.45 22.12
N ALA A 247 4.71 -2.18 23.35
CA ALA A 247 5.57 -2.03 24.52
C ALA A 247 6.73 -1.00 24.37
N GLY A 248 6.52 0.07 23.60
CA GLY A 248 7.53 1.12 23.42
C GLY A 248 8.52 0.89 22.28
N HIS A 249 8.45 -0.25 21.58
CA HIS A 249 9.30 -0.57 20.44
C HIS A 249 8.53 -0.46 19.11
N ILE A 250 9.19 0.10 18.08
CA ILE A 250 8.65 0.14 16.74
C ILE A 250 8.81 -1.24 16.12
N LYS A 251 7.74 -1.84 15.59
CA LYS A 251 7.84 -2.99 14.71
C LYS A 251 8.31 -2.51 13.34
N PHE A 252 9.55 -2.71 13.02
CA PHE A 252 10.12 -2.36 11.72
C PHE A 252 10.19 -3.61 10.84
N ILE A 253 10.05 -3.45 9.53
CA ILE A 253 10.16 -4.56 8.60
C ILE A 253 11.46 -4.40 7.85
N LEU A 254 12.32 -5.40 7.95
CA LEU A 254 13.60 -5.51 7.27
C LEU A 254 13.54 -6.60 6.20
N MET A 255 14.47 -6.53 5.27
CA MET A 255 14.66 -7.52 4.22
C MET A 255 15.91 -8.36 4.51
N ASP A 256 15.80 -9.68 4.38
CA ASP A 256 16.90 -10.66 4.44
C ASP A 256 17.09 -11.26 3.04
N GLY A 257 17.51 -10.41 2.10
CA GLY A 257 17.50 -10.66 0.66
C GLY A 257 16.25 -10.09 -0.04
N ILE A 258 16.32 -9.90 -1.35
CA ILE A 258 15.16 -9.54 -2.17
C ILE A 258 14.13 -10.68 -2.11
N GLY A 259 12.88 -10.34 -1.84
CA GLY A 259 11.80 -11.34 -1.76
C GLY A 259 11.71 -12.07 -0.43
N LYS A 260 12.44 -11.62 0.59
CA LYS A 260 12.38 -12.20 1.92
C LYS A 260 12.41 -11.11 2.98
N SER A 261 11.31 -10.92 3.70
CA SER A 261 11.18 -9.90 4.73
C SER A 261 10.76 -10.49 6.07
N PHE A 262 11.10 -9.78 7.15
CA PHE A 262 10.72 -10.19 8.51
C PHE A 262 10.45 -8.97 9.39
N ILE A 263 9.76 -9.20 10.51
CA ILE A 263 9.45 -8.18 11.49
C ILE A 263 10.60 -8.11 12.50
N ASP A 264 11.22 -6.94 12.62
CA ASP A 264 12.27 -6.64 13.59
C ASP A 264 11.75 -5.69 14.67
N LYS A 265 12.10 -5.98 15.93
CA LYS A 265 11.74 -5.17 17.09
C LYS A 265 12.99 -4.55 17.76
N THR A 266 14.17 -4.75 17.17
CA THR A 266 15.46 -4.33 17.72
C THR A 266 16.03 -3.10 17.03
N VAL A 267 15.35 -2.56 16.02
CA VAL A 267 15.78 -1.34 15.34
C VAL A 267 15.84 -0.18 16.32
N THR A 268 17.02 0.42 16.45
CA THR A 268 17.26 1.57 17.33
C THR A 268 16.90 2.88 16.67
N ASP A 269 16.76 3.92 17.47
CA ASP A 269 16.50 5.28 16.97
C ASP A 269 17.66 5.80 16.11
N GLU A 270 18.89 5.45 16.48
CA GLU A 270 20.11 5.84 15.76
C GLU A 270 20.14 5.23 14.35
N GLU A 271 19.84 3.94 14.25
CA GLU A 271 19.76 3.23 12.96
C GLU A 271 18.65 3.79 12.08
N LEU A 272 17.47 4.01 12.68
CA LEU A 272 16.33 4.57 11.94
C LEU A 272 16.62 6.01 11.49
N LEU A 273 17.31 6.81 12.32
CA LEU A 273 17.73 8.16 11.96
C LEU A 273 18.72 8.16 10.79
N GLN A 274 19.63 7.19 10.72
CA GLN A 274 20.54 7.04 9.59
C GLN A 274 19.79 6.69 8.31
N ALA A 275 18.85 5.73 8.38
CA ALA A 275 18.02 5.36 7.23
C ALA A 275 17.12 6.53 6.77
N ILE A 276 16.64 7.35 7.67
CA ILE A 276 15.89 8.57 7.32
C ILE A 276 16.79 9.59 6.65
N ARG A 277 18.04 9.77 7.09
CA ARG A 277 18.99 10.69 6.45
C ARG A 277 19.34 10.30 5.02
N GLU A 278 19.37 9.00 4.72
CA GLU A 278 19.61 8.49 3.35
C GLU A 278 18.59 8.97 2.35
N ILE A 279 17.35 9.17 2.79
CA ILE A 279 16.24 9.58 1.93
C ILE A 279 15.96 11.10 1.97
N LEU A 280 16.78 11.90 2.63
CA LEU A 280 16.63 13.36 2.71
C LEU A 280 17.69 14.08 1.87
N ILE A 281 17.26 15.11 1.12
CA ILE A 281 18.10 16.04 0.36
C ILE A 281 17.93 17.46 0.88
#